data_d53d536e8d8744af6456092b97a88cda
#
_entry.id   d53d536e8d8744af6456092b97a88cda
#
_cell.length_a   1.000
_cell.length_b   1.000
_cell.length_c   1.000
_cell.angle_alpha   90.00
_cell.angle_beta   90.00
_cell.angle_gamma   90.00
#
_symmetry.space_group_name_H-M   'P 1'
#
loop_
_entity.id
_entity.type
_entity.pdbx_description
1 polymer ?
#
loop_
_entity_poly.entity_id
_entity_poly.type
_entity_poly.pdbx_seq_one_letter_code
_entity_poly.pdbx_strand_id
1 'polypeptide(L)'
;MMAEGGTSYEHCETMCRSRSLWGPYEEDPGNPILTSDPVKTDALQKCGHADLVQTQKGEWYLVHLCSRPNANRKCVLGRETALQKIMQTQDGWFRLASGKRYGEQKIPDLKEIEKQPFVKLKLKDEWEEKTIGICYNSLRIPAERFASFTDREGYLRLYGKDFLNSHFEVSLLARRQTKFKSGICTCMEFQPESERQAAGVAYFYDSMNFYLFIKSGNHYGVAWLEVLESDGGVVQTIARRTLSEQQQEFF
;
A
#
# COMPACT_ATOMS: atom_id res chain seq x y z
N MET A 1 -20.27 11.53 -11.23
CA MET A 1 -20.08 10.26 -10.52
C MET A 1 -19.77 10.56 -9.06
N MET A 2 -20.14 9.66 -8.17
CA MET A 2 -19.92 9.81 -6.73
C MET A 2 -19.51 8.46 -6.13
N ALA A 3 -18.45 8.48 -5.34
CA ALA A 3 -18.03 7.33 -4.56
C ALA A 3 -18.77 7.31 -3.21
N GLU A 4 -19.41 6.23 -2.88
CA GLU A 4 -20.16 6.05 -1.64
C GLU A 4 -19.62 4.88 -0.81
N GLY A 5 -19.89 4.84 0.50
CA GLY A 5 -19.48 3.76 1.41
C GLY A 5 -18.02 3.79 1.85
N GLY A 6 -17.23 4.77 1.41
CA GLY A 6 -15.84 4.98 1.83
C GLY A 6 -14.94 3.76 1.60
N THR A 7 -14.29 3.25 2.64
CA THR A 7 -13.38 2.09 2.56
C THR A 7 -14.02 0.78 3.00
N SER A 8 -15.32 0.77 3.19
CA SER A 8 -16.08 -0.42 3.60
C SER A 8 -16.27 -1.41 2.45
N TYR A 9 -16.90 -2.54 2.73
CA TYR A 9 -17.25 -3.52 1.70
C TYR A 9 -18.44 -3.06 0.85
N GLU A 10 -19.21 -2.09 1.33
CA GLU A 10 -20.33 -1.44 0.62
C GLU A 10 -19.87 -0.32 -0.32
N HIS A 11 -18.56 -0.10 -0.41
CA HIS A 11 -17.99 0.91 -1.32
C HIS A 11 -18.50 0.68 -2.74
N CYS A 12 -19.02 1.75 -3.34
CA CYS A 12 -19.59 1.70 -4.68
C CYS A 12 -19.39 3.01 -5.43
N GLU A 13 -19.72 2.99 -6.70
CA GLU A 13 -19.76 4.14 -7.57
C GLU A 13 -21.18 4.37 -8.08
N THR A 14 -21.68 5.58 -7.90
CA THR A 14 -22.99 6.02 -8.38
C THR A 14 -22.85 7.11 -9.44
N MET A 15 -23.85 7.28 -10.25
CA MET A 15 -23.87 8.26 -11.32
C MET A 15 -25.17 9.04 -11.32
N CYS A 16 -25.04 10.33 -11.62
CA CYS A 16 -26.15 11.21 -11.95
C CYS A 16 -25.76 12.11 -13.14
N ARG A 17 -26.73 12.70 -13.80
CA ARG A 17 -26.51 13.65 -14.90
C ARG A 17 -27.42 14.87 -14.80
N SER A 18 -26.97 15.95 -15.39
CA SER A 18 -27.77 17.18 -15.55
C SER A 18 -27.35 17.93 -16.81
N ARG A 19 -28.25 18.75 -17.33
CA ARG A 19 -27.93 19.68 -18.42
C ARG A 19 -27.34 21.00 -17.90
N SER A 20 -27.46 21.26 -16.63
CA SER A 20 -26.93 22.45 -15.96
C SER A 20 -26.08 22.05 -14.76
N LEU A 21 -25.01 22.82 -14.52
CA LEU A 21 -24.13 22.61 -13.34
C LEU A 21 -24.93 22.70 -12.01
N TRP A 22 -25.99 23.48 -12.00
CA TRP A 22 -26.83 23.70 -10.81
C TRP A 22 -28.03 22.74 -10.72
N GLY A 23 -28.11 21.76 -11.63
CA GLY A 23 -29.21 20.79 -11.67
C GLY A 23 -30.45 21.30 -12.42
N PRO A 24 -31.58 20.61 -12.27
CA PRO A 24 -31.76 19.42 -11.45
C PRO A 24 -30.92 18.23 -11.97
N TYR A 25 -30.49 17.40 -11.05
CA TYR A 25 -29.77 16.15 -11.37
C TYR A 25 -30.76 14.98 -11.44
N GLU A 26 -30.62 14.18 -12.47
CA GLU A 26 -31.29 12.90 -12.65
C GLU A 26 -30.36 11.78 -12.22
N GLU A 27 -30.79 10.96 -11.28
CA GLU A 27 -30.04 9.79 -10.84
C GLU A 27 -30.13 8.66 -11.87
N ASP A 28 -29.04 7.92 -12.04
CA ASP A 28 -29.04 6.72 -12.86
C ASP A 28 -29.92 5.63 -12.19
N PRO A 29 -30.99 5.17 -12.84
CA PRO A 29 -31.85 4.11 -12.29
C PRO A 29 -31.10 2.79 -12.11
N GLY A 30 -29.92 2.65 -12.72
CA GLY A 30 -29.04 1.48 -12.60
C GLY A 30 -27.99 1.59 -11.49
N ASN A 31 -28.03 2.62 -10.65
CA ASN A 31 -27.10 2.76 -9.54
C ASN A 31 -27.13 1.58 -8.55
N PRO A 32 -26.01 1.23 -7.93
CA PRO A 32 -24.65 1.64 -8.29
C PRO A 32 -24.20 1.05 -9.63
N ILE A 33 -23.43 1.81 -10.40
CA ILE A 33 -22.85 1.34 -11.67
C ILE A 33 -21.68 0.40 -11.47
N LEU A 34 -21.01 0.50 -10.32
CA LEU A 34 -19.92 -0.39 -9.90
C LEU A 34 -20.01 -0.61 -8.38
N THR A 35 -19.84 -1.85 -7.96
CA THR A 35 -19.73 -2.23 -6.54
C THR A 35 -18.99 -3.56 -6.40
N SER A 36 -18.87 -4.06 -5.18
CA SER A 36 -18.26 -5.35 -4.86
C SER A 36 -19.29 -6.48 -4.95
N ASP A 37 -18.84 -7.67 -5.39
CA ASP A 37 -19.68 -8.86 -5.35
C ASP A 37 -19.85 -9.34 -3.91
N PRO A 38 -21.05 -9.36 -3.33
CA PRO A 38 -21.25 -9.76 -1.95
C PRO A 38 -21.09 -11.27 -1.72
N VAL A 39 -21.20 -12.07 -2.79
CA VAL A 39 -21.16 -13.54 -2.73
C VAL A 39 -19.76 -14.06 -3.01
N LYS A 40 -19.10 -13.52 -4.02
CA LYS A 40 -17.74 -13.93 -4.42
C LYS A 40 -16.69 -13.21 -3.59
N THR A 41 -16.31 -13.80 -2.49
CA THR A 41 -15.35 -13.21 -1.54
C THR A 41 -13.92 -13.13 -2.06
N ASP A 42 -13.60 -13.88 -3.11
CA ASP A 42 -12.30 -13.85 -3.83
C ASP A 42 -12.27 -12.84 -5.00
N ALA A 43 -13.41 -12.23 -5.34
CA ALA A 43 -13.50 -11.19 -6.35
C ALA A 43 -12.89 -9.86 -5.86
N LEU A 44 -12.76 -8.89 -6.75
CA LEU A 44 -12.40 -7.52 -6.37
C LEU A 44 -13.42 -6.99 -5.37
N GLN A 45 -12.92 -6.45 -4.28
CA GLN A 45 -13.71 -5.90 -3.19
C GLN A 45 -13.47 -4.40 -3.05
N LYS A 46 -14.37 -3.71 -2.34
CA LYS A 46 -14.27 -2.27 -2.06
C LYS A 46 -14.14 -1.45 -3.35
N CYS A 47 -14.88 -1.86 -4.38
CA CYS A 47 -14.86 -1.23 -5.71
C CYS A 47 -15.64 0.07 -5.72
N GLY A 48 -15.01 1.17 -6.10
CA GLY A 48 -15.62 2.50 -6.20
C GLY A 48 -14.56 3.56 -6.45
N HIS A 49 -14.88 4.82 -6.20
CA HIS A 49 -14.01 5.98 -6.39
C HIS A 49 -13.40 5.98 -7.81
N ALA A 50 -14.28 5.97 -8.78
CA ALA A 50 -13.93 5.74 -10.17
C ALA A 50 -13.84 7.04 -10.96
N ASP A 51 -13.10 6.96 -12.08
CA ASP A 51 -13.03 8.01 -13.08
C ASP A 51 -13.21 7.43 -14.48
N LEU A 52 -13.74 8.22 -15.39
CA LEU A 52 -14.01 7.86 -16.77
C LEU A 52 -12.85 8.23 -17.66
N VAL A 53 -12.41 7.28 -18.48
CA VAL A 53 -11.37 7.50 -19.49
C VAL A 53 -11.87 7.06 -20.85
N GLN A 54 -11.72 7.93 -21.84
CA GLN A 54 -11.98 7.58 -23.24
C GLN A 54 -10.68 7.42 -23.99
N THR A 55 -10.53 6.32 -24.71
CA THR A 55 -9.38 6.11 -25.60
C THR A 55 -9.48 6.98 -26.85
N GLN A 56 -8.39 7.14 -27.57
CA GLN A 56 -8.32 7.84 -28.86
C GLN A 56 -9.25 7.23 -29.93
N LYS A 57 -9.68 5.98 -29.74
CA LYS A 57 -10.64 5.28 -30.62
C LYS A 57 -12.09 5.38 -30.15
N GLY A 58 -12.34 6.14 -29.10
CA GLY A 58 -13.69 6.36 -28.58
C GLY A 58 -14.21 5.28 -27.62
N GLU A 59 -13.37 4.30 -27.27
CA GLU A 59 -13.74 3.29 -26.27
C GLU A 59 -13.70 3.89 -24.86
N TRP A 60 -14.67 3.52 -24.01
CA TRP A 60 -14.77 4.01 -22.66
C TRP A 60 -14.29 2.96 -21.66
N TYR A 61 -13.58 3.43 -20.65
CA TYR A 61 -13.12 2.66 -19.51
C TYR A 61 -13.41 3.40 -18.21
N LEU A 62 -13.57 2.60 -17.16
CA LEU A 62 -13.72 3.04 -15.78
C LEU A 62 -12.45 2.62 -15.02
N VAL A 63 -11.66 3.59 -14.60
CA VAL A 63 -10.52 3.38 -13.70
C VAL A 63 -11.04 3.54 -12.29
N HIS A 64 -10.86 2.55 -11.44
CA HIS A 64 -11.45 2.56 -10.12
C HIS A 64 -10.54 1.99 -9.04
N LEU A 65 -10.83 2.35 -7.83
CA LEU A 65 -10.22 1.79 -6.65
C LEU A 65 -10.85 0.44 -6.31
N CYS A 66 -10.02 -0.49 -5.89
CA CYS A 66 -10.46 -1.78 -5.37
C CYS A 66 -9.46 -2.34 -4.36
N SER A 67 -9.75 -3.51 -3.83
CA SER A 67 -8.84 -4.32 -3.03
C SER A 67 -9.02 -5.80 -3.35
N ARG A 68 -7.93 -6.56 -3.28
CA ARG A 68 -7.98 -8.02 -3.35
C ARG A 68 -7.89 -8.60 -1.94
N PRO A 69 -8.91 -9.31 -1.45
CA PRO A 69 -8.89 -9.91 -0.13
C PRO A 69 -8.08 -11.22 -0.12
N ASN A 70 -7.54 -11.59 1.04
CA ASN A 70 -7.09 -12.94 1.31
C ASN A 70 -8.27 -13.86 1.72
N ALA A 71 -8.00 -15.14 2.01
CA ALA A 71 -9.00 -16.11 2.42
C ALA A 71 -9.82 -15.69 3.67
N ASN A 72 -9.24 -14.86 4.53
CA ASN A 72 -9.89 -14.32 5.73
C ASN A 72 -10.58 -12.97 5.47
N ARG A 73 -10.81 -12.62 4.22
CA ARG A 73 -11.39 -11.33 3.78
C ARG A 73 -10.60 -10.10 4.23
N LYS A 74 -9.29 -10.23 4.51
CA LYS A 74 -8.42 -9.10 4.84
C LYS A 74 -7.72 -8.59 3.58
N CYS A 75 -7.78 -7.28 3.35
CA CYS A 75 -7.18 -6.63 2.18
C CYS A 75 -5.77 -6.13 2.50
N VAL A 76 -4.85 -7.06 2.72
CA VAL A 76 -3.47 -6.79 3.19
C VAL A 76 -2.59 -6.03 2.19
N LEU A 77 -3.00 -5.95 0.93
CA LEU A 77 -2.30 -5.16 -0.08
C LEU A 77 -2.78 -3.69 -0.12
N GLY A 78 -3.77 -3.37 0.70
CA GLY A 78 -4.40 -2.05 0.73
C GLY A 78 -5.23 -1.77 -0.52
N ARG A 79 -5.28 -0.52 -0.95
CA ARG A 79 -6.00 -0.11 -2.16
C ARG A 79 -5.16 -0.36 -3.40
N GLU A 80 -5.83 -0.92 -4.41
CA GLU A 80 -5.27 -1.17 -5.73
C GLU A 80 -6.11 -0.46 -6.79
N THR A 81 -5.55 -0.25 -7.96
CA THR A 81 -6.26 0.34 -9.09
C THR A 81 -6.65 -0.76 -10.06
N ALA A 82 -7.90 -0.76 -10.50
CA ALA A 82 -8.42 -1.66 -11.52
C ALA A 82 -9.03 -0.87 -12.67
N LEU A 83 -9.15 -1.53 -13.81
CA LEU A 83 -9.72 -0.99 -15.03
C LEU A 83 -10.87 -1.88 -15.46
N GLN A 84 -12.01 -1.28 -15.85
CA GLN A 84 -13.16 -1.99 -16.41
C GLN A 84 -13.53 -1.36 -17.75
N LYS A 85 -13.83 -2.17 -18.74
CA LYS A 85 -14.45 -1.66 -19.97
C LYS A 85 -15.90 -1.31 -19.70
N ILE A 86 -16.34 -0.16 -20.17
CA ILE A 86 -17.73 0.30 -20.07
C ILE A 86 -18.28 0.63 -21.45
N MET A 87 -19.59 0.68 -21.53
CA MET A 87 -20.32 1.07 -22.72
C MET A 87 -21.43 2.06 -22.35
N GLN A 88 -21.69 2.99 -23.24
CA GLN A 88 -22.83 3.87 -23.11
C GLN A 88 -24.08 3.16 -23.64
N THR A 89 -25.14 3.18 -22.86
CA THR A 89 -26.45 2.66 -23.22
C THR A 89 -27.19 3.59 -24.16
N GLN A 90 -28.28 3.15 -24.79
CA GLN A 90 -29.05 3.98 -25.73
C GLN A 90 -29.66 5.23 -25.06
N ASP A 91 -29.98 5.15 -23.79
CA ASP A 91 -30.49 6.26 -22.98
C ASP A 91 -29.37 7.13 -22.39
N GLY A 92 -28.09 6.85 -22.74
CA GLY A 92 -26.94 7.69 -22.44
C GLY A 92 -26.27 7.43 -21.09
N TRP A 93 -26.69 6.40 -20.32
CA TRP A 93 -26.02 5.97 -19.10
C TRP A 93 -24.84 5.07 -19.40
N PHE A 94 -23.97 4.85 -18.41
CA PHE A 94 -22.83 3.94 -18.54
C PHE A 94 -23.06 2.64 -17.77
N ARG A 95 -22.61 1.53 -18.33
CA ARG A 95 -22.63 0.20 -17.71
C ARG A 95 -21.33 -0.53 -17.97
N LEU A 96 -20.91 -1.40 -17.05
CA LEU A 96 -19.80 -2.29 -17.33
C LEU A 96 -20.12 -3.16 -18.54
N ALA A 97 -19.18 -3.29 -19.46
CA ALA A 97 -19.34 -4.10 -20.68
C ALA A 97 -19.62 -5.58 -20.39
N SER A 98 -19.31 -6.06 -19.20
CA SER A 98 -19.67 -7.40 -18.71
C SER A 98 -21.16 -7.58 -18.46
N GLY A 99 -21.97 -6.53 -18.45
CA GLY A 99 -23.38 -6.54 -18.05
C GLY A 99 -23.62 -6.71 -16.54
N LYS A 100 -22.56 -6.77 -15.75
CA LYS A 100 -22.61 -6.88 -14.28
C LYS A 100 -22.39 -5.51 -13.65
N ARG A 101 -22.53 -5.45 -12.31
CA ARG A 101 -22.16 -4.27 -11.48
C ARG A 101 -20.86 -4.49 -10.72
N TYR A 102 -20.22 -5.66 -10.91
CA TYR A 102 -19.07 -6.08 -10.12
C TYR A 102 -17.79 -5.95 -10.95
N GLY A 103 -16.74 -5.41 -10.34
CA GLY A 103 -15.42 -5.32 -10.97
C GLY A 103 -14.85 -6.71 -11.30
N GLU A 104 -14.36 -6.88 -12.51
CA GLU A 104 -13.71 -8.11 -12.95
C GLU A 104 -12.20 -8.03 -12.71
N GLN A 105 -11.59 -9.14 -12.26
CA GLN A 105 -10.14 -9.24 -12.06
C GLN A 105 -9.36 -9.27 -13.39
N LYS A 106 -10.02 -9.66 -14.45
CA LYS A 106 -9.44 -9.74 -15.79
C LYS A 106 -10.41 -9.11 -16.78
N ILE A 107 -9.92 -8.21 -17.57
CA ILE A 107 -10.64 -7.61 -18.70
C ILE A 107 -9.95 -8.04 -20.01
N PRO A 108 -10.65 -7.98 -21.15
CA PRO A 108 -10.02 -8.20 -22.46
C PRO A 108 -8.81 -7.30 -22.66
N ASP A 109 -7.77 -7.84 -23.27
CA ASP A 109 -6.55 -7.09 -23.58
C ASP A 109 -6.86 -5.87 -24.48
N LEU A 110 -6.25 -4.74 -24.15
CA LEU A 110 -6.30 -3.50 -24.92
C LEU A 110 -5.36 -3.63 -26.16
N LYS A 111 -5.70 -4.53 -27.08
CA LYS A 111 -4.85 -4.92 -28.21
C LYS A 111 -4.41 -3.76 -29.10
N GLU A 112 -5.13 -2.66 -29.05
CA GLU A 112 -4.94 -1.54 -29.97
C GLU A 112 -4.18 -0.36 -29.34
N ILE A 113 -3.80 -0.48 -28.06
CA ILE A 113 -2.99 0.51 -27.36
C ILE A 113 -1.57 -0.03 -27.26
N GLU A 114 -0.61 0.77 -27.70
CA GLU A 114 0.80 0.43 -27.57
C GLU A 114 1.17 0.26 -26.09
N LYS A 115 1.80 -0.87 -25.78
CA LYS A 115 2.23 -1.15 -24.42
C LYS A 115 3.36 -0.21 -24.00
N GLN A 116 3.14 0.56 -22.95
CA GLN A 116 4.17 1.38 -22.30
C GLN A 116 4.59 0.69 -21.01
N PRO A 117 5.59 -0.21 -21.05
CA PRO A 117 5.99 -0.95 -19.86
C PRO A 117 6.64 -0.02 -18.84
N PHE A 118 6.18 -0.11 -17.60
CA PHE A 118 6.88 0.55 -16.49
C PHE A 118 8.26 -0.07 -16.28
N VAL A 119 9.20 0.76 -15.86
CA VAL A 119 10.52 0.29 -15.45
C VAL A 119 10.34 -0.69 -14.28
N LYS A 120 10.92 -1.87 -14.40
CA LYS A 120 10.90 -2.85 -13.31
C LYS A 120 11.66 -2.29 -12.12
N LEU A 121 11.00 -2.24 -10.97
CA LEU A 121 11.63 -1.83 -9.73
C LEU A 121 12.72 -2.85 -9.35
N LYS A 122 13.88 -2.35 -8.95
CA LYS A 122 14.95 -3.19 -8.39
C LYS A 122 14.44 -3.93 -7.16
N LEU A 123 14.77 -5.21 -7.05
CA LEU A 123 14.44 -6.01 -5.86
C LEU A 123 15.46 -5.80 -4.74
N LYS A 124 16.69 -5.42 -5.09
CA LYS A 124 17.79 -5.15 -4.19
C LYS A 124 18.32 -3.73 -4.45
N ASP A 125 18.57 -2.99 -3.39
CA ASP A 125 19.19 -1.68 -3.42
C ASP A 125 20.56 -1.76 -2.71
N GLU A 126 21.61 -1.35 -3.40
CA GLU A 126 22.97 -1.24 -2.87
C GLU A 126 23.32 0.22 -2.53
N TRP A 127 22.37 1.12 -2.62
CA TRP A 127 22.46 2.55 -2.29
C TRP A 127 23.53 3.34 -3.06
N GLU A 128 23.93 2.86 -4.22
CA GLU A 128 24.95 3.50 -5.08
C GLU A 128 24.46 4.82 -5.68
N GLU A 129 23.18 4.94 -5.96
CA GLU A 129 22.59 6.09 -6.64
C GLU A 129 22.46 7.34 -5.74
N LYS A 130 22.79 7.26 -4.46
CA LYS A 130 22.72 8.36 -3.46
C LYS A 130 21.39 9.11 -3.43
N THR A 131 20.32 8.45 -3.87
CA THR A 131 18.95 9.00 -3.89
C THR A 131 17.96 7.96 -3.46
N ILE A 132 16.85 8.43 -2.89
CA ILE A 132 15.71 7.55 -2.56
C ILE A 132 14.93 7.29 -3.84
N GLY A 133 14.84 6.02 -4.25
CA GLY A 133 14.04 5.63 -5.41
C GLY A 133 12.55 5.92 -5.19
N ILE A 134 11.82 6.20 -6.26
CA ILE A 134 10.37 6.54 -6.25
C ILE A 134 9.49 5.48 -5.58
N CYS A 135 9.98 4.26 -5.43
CA CYS A 135 9.25 3.17 -4.77
C CYS A 135 9.28 3.25 -3.23
N TYR A 136 10.09 4.12 -2.67
CA TYR A 136 10.17 4.33 -1.22
C TYR A 136 9.28 5.47 -0.76
N ASN A 137 8.76 5.30 0.44
CA ASN A 137 7.92 6.27 1.12
C ASN A 137 8.38 6.41 2.57
N SER A 138 8.17 7.58 3.11
CA SER A 138 8.37 7.89 4.53
C SER A 138 7.04 8.30 5.18
N LEU A 139 6.97 8.26 6.51
CA LEU A 139 5.80 8.70 7.26
C LEU A 139 5.96 10.16 7.69
N ARG A 140 4.99 11.03 7.30
CA ARG A 140 4.76 12.40 7.79
C ARG A 140 5.90 13.39 7.57
N ILE A 141 7.14 12.95 7.58
CA ILE A 141 8.32 13.77 7.34
C ILE A 141 9.08 13.25 6.11
N PRO A 142 9.67 14.11 5.30
CA PRO A 142 10.49 13.69 4.17
C PRO A 142 11.71 12.92 4.67
N ALA A 143 12.13 11.92 3.88
CA ALA A 143 13.20 11.00 4.29
C ALA A 143 14.54 11.69 4.49
N GLU A 144 14.80 12.79 3.82
CA GLU A 144 16.00 13.62 3.96
C GLU A 144 16.20 14.18 5.38
N ARG A 145 15.14 14.21 6.19
CA ARG A 145 15.22 14.62 7.60
C ARG A 145 15.80 13.55 8.52
N PHE A 146 15.84 12.29 8.08
CA PHE A 146 16.32 11.18 8.90
C PHE A 146 17.20 10.17 8.14
N ALA A 147 17.49 10.40 6.87
CA ALA A 147 18.29 9.51 6.04
C ALA A 147 19.46 10.26 5.38
N SER A 148 20.63 9.60 5.26
CA SER A 148 21.80 10.11 4.57
C SER A 148 22.44 9.03 3.70
N PHE A 149 22.86 9.40 2.49
CA PHE A 149 23.62 8.55 1.56
C PHE A 149 25.09 8.95 1.49
N THR A 150 25.48 10.00 2.18
CA THR A 150 26.84 10.59 2.12
C THR A 150 27.70 10.27 3.32
N ASP A 151 27.08 9.88 4.44
CA ASP A 151 27.80 9.57 5.68
C ASP A 151 28.68 8.32 5.55
N ARG A 152 28.24 7.38 4.73
CA ARG A 152 28.97 6.17 4.42
C ARG A 152 28.62 5.67 3.01
N GLU A 153 29.63 5.54 2.17
CA GLU A 153 29.45 5.08 0.80
C GLU A 153 28.91 3.63 0.75
N GLY A 154 27.93 3.39 -0.14
CA GLY A 154 27.28 2.09 -0.28
C GLY A 154 26.28 1.74 0.82
N TYR A 155 26.00 2.67 1.73
CA TYR A 155 25.05 2.49 2.83
C TYR A 155 24.00 3.60 2.88
N LEU A 156 22.78 3.23 3.25
CA LEU A 156 21.78 4.17 3.71
C LEU A 156 21.89 4.29 5.24
N ARG A 157 22.26 5.48 5.74
CA ARG A 157 22.20 5.77 7.17
C ARG A 157 20.81 6.27 7.52
N LEU A 158 20.22 5.68 8.54
CA LEU A 158 18.99 6.18 9.16
C LEU A 158 19.29 6.70 10.55
N TYR A 159 18.89 7.94 10.82
CA TYR A 159 18.98 8.55 12.15
C TYR A 159 17.72 8.23 12.93
N GLY A 160 17.86 7.67 14.12
CA GLY A 160 16.74 7.32 14.99
C GLY A 160 15.90 8.55 15.36
N LYS A 161 14.60 8.35 15.39
CA LYS A 161 13.57 9.29 15.80
C LYS A 161 12.65 8.59 16.80
N ASP A 162 11.39 8.96 16.80
CA ASP A 162 10.39 8.34 17.65
C ASP A 162 10.15 6.86 17.32
N PHE A 163 9.58 6.14 18.27
CA PHE A 163 9.14 4.77 18.06
C PHE A 163 7.98 4.69 17.04
N LEU A 164 7.80 3.54 16.40
CA LEU A 164 6.93 3.38 15.22
C LEU A 164 5.44 3.68 15.48
N ASN A 165 4.97 3.59 16.72
CA ASN A 165 3.62 3.98 17.12
C ASN A 165 3.42 5.50 17.32
N SER A 166 4.48 6.30 17.24
CA SER A 166 4.37 7.76 17.33
C SER A 166 3.58 8.34 16.16
N HIS A 167 2.85 9.41 16.44
CA HIS A 167 2.15 10.21 15.44
C HIS A 167 2.97 11.41 14.92
N PHE A 168 4.22 11.54 15.33
CA PHE A 168 5.11 12.64 14.96
C PHE A 168 6.22 12.21 14.00
N GLU A 169 7.48 12.24 14.43
CA GLU A 169 8.64 11.97 13.60
C GLU A 169 9.13 10.54 13.75
N VAL A 170 8.90 9.72 12.76
CA VAL A 170 9.33 8.32 12.73
C VAL A 170 10.36 8.12 11.64
N SER A 171 11.47 7.45 11.98
CA SER A 171 12.50 7.05 11.01
C SER A 171 12.10 5.74 10.34
N LEU A 172 11.16 5.83 9.39
CA LEU A 172 10.70 4.70 8.59
C LEU A 172 10.84 5.00 7.10
N LEU A 173 11.63 4.18 6.40
CA LEU A 173 11.68 4.14 4.95
C LEU A 173 11.09 2.83 4.48
N ALA A 174 10.00 2.87 3.74
CA ALA A 174 9.22 1.69 3.40
C ALA A 174 8.88 1.60 1.91
N ARG A 175 8.73 0.38 1.43
CA ARG A 175 8.21 0.06 0.10
C ARG A 175 6.84 -0.60 0.24
N ARG A 176 5.96 -0.32 -0.71
CA ARG A 176 4.64 -0.94 -0.72
C ARG A 176 4.75 -2.45 -0.98
N GLN A 177 4.06 -3.24 -0.17
CA GLN A 177 3.84 -4.65 -0.45
C GLN A 177 2.89 -4.80 -1.64
N THR A 178 3.32 -5.56 -2.66
CA THR A 178 2.55 -5.77 -3.90
C THR A 178 2.12 -7.22 -4.12
N LYS A 179 2.53 -8.13 -3.22
CA LYS A 179 2.22 -9.56 -3.26
C LYS A 179 1.73 -10.05 -1.92
N PHE A 180 0.84 -11.03 -1.89
CA PHE A 180 0.34 -11.64 -0.65
C PHE A 180 1.44 -12.32 0.17
N LYS A 181 2.45 -12.86 -0.51
CA LYS A 181 3.65 -13.41 0.14
C LYS A 181 4.83 -12.55 -0.27
N SER A 182 5.50 -11.97 0.71
CA SER A 182 6.69 -11.15 0.53
C SER A 182 7.66 -11.39 1.67
N GLY A 183 8.91 -11.07 1.43
CA GLY A 183 9.97 -11.09 2.43
C GLY A 183 10.84 -9.86 2.27
N ILE A 184 11.48 -9.46 3.35
CA ILE A 184 12.49 -8.41 3.36
C ILE A 184 13.77 -8.98 3.95
N CYS A 185 14.91 -8.61 3.37
CA CYS A 185 16.22 -8.91 3.88
C CYS A 185 17.06 -7.65 3.84
N THR A 186 17.81 -7.40 4.89
CA THR A 186 18.73 -6.27 4.97
C THR A 186 20.02 -6.70 5.67
N CYS A 187 21.11 -6.04 5.32
CA CYS A 187 22.34 -6.05 6.11
C CYS A 187 22.38 -4.75 6.91
N MET A 188 22.51 -4.82 8.21
CA MET A 188 22.42 -3.67 9.10
C MET A 188 23.60 -3.64 10.06
N GLU A 189 24.24 -2.49 10.15
CA GLU A 189 25.21 -2.17 11.20
C GLU A 189 24.53 -1.27 12.23
N PHE A 190 24.36 -1.81 13.42
CA PHE A 190 23.69 -1.10 14.51
C PHE A 190 24.15 -1.65 15.85
N GLN A 191 24.58 -0.76 16.74
CA GLN A 191 24.96 -1.11 18.11
C GLN A 191 24.09 -0.29 19.07
N PRO A 192 23.12 -0.94 19.75
CA PRO A 192 22.30 -0.27 20.74
C PRO A 192 23.10 -0.03 22.02
N GLU A 193 22.93 1.17 22.60
CA GLU A 193 23.54 1.56 23.88
C GLU A 193 22.51 1.56 25.02
N SER A 194 21.25 1.41 24.69
CA SER A 194 20.14 1.36 25.66
C SER A 194 18.92 0.65 25.10
N GLU A 195 18.00 0.28 25.94
CA GLU A 195 16.72 -0.35 25.64
C GLU A 195 15.76 0.58 24.84
N ARG A 196 16.07 1.86 24.75
CA ARG A 196 15.31 2.83 23.96
C ARG A 196 15.77 2.92 22.52
N GLN A 197 16.84 2.22 22.18
CA GLN A 197 17.41 2.20 20.82
C GLN A 197 17.11 0.87 20.17
N ALA A 198 16.52 0.93 18.99
CA ALA A 198 16.20 -0.23 18.19
C ALA A 198 16.29 0.08 16.70
N ALA A 199 16.74 -0.87 15.91
CA ALA A 199 16.74 -0.77 14.45
C ALA A 199 16.46 -2.14 13.83
N GLY A 200 15.86 -2.18 12.65
CA GLY A 200 15.53 -3.42 11.98
C GLY A 200 14.55 -3.24 10.83
N VAL A 201 13.72 -4.25 10.61
CA VAL A 201 12.72 -4.28 9.54
C VAL A 201 11.31 -4.32 10.11
N ALA A 202 10.37 -3.77 9.34
CA ALA A 202 8.98 -3.67 9.74
C ALA A 202 8.04 -4.15 8.63
N TYR A 203 6.96 -4.84 9.04
CA TYR A 203 5.72 -4.89 8.30
C TYR A 203 4.77 -3.88 8.93
N PHE A 204 4.54 -2.79 8.24
CA PHE A 204 3.80 -1.63 8.76
C PHE A 204 2.49 -1.44 8.03
N TYR A 205 1.39 -1.47 8.76
CA TYR A 205 0.07 -1.11 8.27
C TYR A 205 -0.29 0.32 8.68
N ASP A 206 -0.26 0.60 9.98
CA ASP A 206 -0.42 1.92 10.58
C ASP A 206 0.31 1.98 11.94
N SER A 207 0.20 3.11 12.65
CA SER A 207 0.86 3.32 13.96
C SER A 207 0.34 2.41 15.08
N MET A 208 -0.78 1.73 14.89
CA MET A 208 -1.36 0.81 15.86
C MET A 208 -1.18 -0.66 15.47
N ASN A 209 -0.88 -0.95 14.19
CA ASN A 209 -0.85 -2.30 13.65
C ASN A 209 0.42 -2.51 12.82
N PHE A 210 1.39 -3.22 13.37
CA PHE A 210 2.66 -3.52 12.71
C PHE A 210 3.37 -4.72 13.34
N TYR A 211 4.30 -5.30 12.60
CA TYR A 211 5.30 -6.25 13.11
C TYR A 211 6.68 -5.64 12.95
N LEU A 212 7.53 -5.83 13.96
CA LEU A 212 8.94 -5.44 13.91
C LEU A 212 9.82 -6.66 14.12
N PHE A 213 10.89 -6.79 13.35
CA PHE A 213 12.02 -7.63 13.66
C PHE A 213 13.24 -6.73 13.82
N ILE A 214 13.71 -6.57 15.05
CA ILE A 214 14.67 -5.55 15.45
C ILE A 214 15.83 -6.12 16.25
N LYS A 215 16.96 -5.42 16.16
CA LYS A 215 18.05 -5.50 17.14
C LYS A 215 17.88 -4.38 18.15
N SER A 216 17.97 -4.71 19.43
CA SER A 216 17.97 -3.76 20.56
C SER A 216 18.98 -4.25 21.62
N GLY A 217 19.17 -3.50 22.70
CA GLY A 217 20.11 -3.87 23.74
C GLY A 217 19.93 -3.03 25.00
N ASN A 218 20.82 -3.23 25.97
CA ASN A 218 20.84 -2.46 27.20
C ASN A 218 22.20 -1.78 27.42
N HIS A 219 22.27 -0.95 28.42
CA HIS A 219 23.45 -0.18 28.80
C HIS A 219 24.62 -1.06 29.38
N TYR A 220 24.35 -2.36 29.61
CA TYR A 220 25.39 -3.31 30.03
C TYR A 220 26.05 -4.02 28.84
N GLY A 221 25.78 -3.61 27.61
CA GLY A 221 26.35 -4.21 26.40
C GLY A 221 25.68 -5.50 25.94
N VAL A 222 24.57 -5.90 26.55
CA VAL A 222 23.78 -7.04 26.10
C VAL A 222 22.86 -6.62 24.97
N ALA A 223 22.99 -7.28 23.82
CA ALA A 223 22.09 -7.06 22.68
C ALA A 223 21.22 -8.30 22.41
N TRP A 224 20.06 -8.08 21.80
CA TRP A 224 19.15 -9.14 21.41
C TRP A 224 18.44 -8.82 20.09
N LEU A 225 17.99 -9.87 19.42
CA LEU A 225 16.99 -9.79 18.37
C LEU A 225 15.61 -10.04 18.98
N GLU A 226 14.62 -9.28 18.54
CA GLU A 226 13.27 -9.53 18.99
C GLU A 226 12.22 -9.26 17.89
N VAL A 227 11.13 -10.00 17.98
CA VAL A 227 9.94 -9.80 17.18
C VAL A 227 8.87 -9.17 18.06
N LEU A 228 8.44 -7.98 17.67
CA LEU A 228 7.33 -7.27 18.30
C LEU A 228 6.11 -7.31 17.39
N GLU A 229 4.93 -7.41 17.98
CA GLU A 229 3.64 -7.19 17.35
C GLU A 229 2.96 -6.01 18.02
N SER A 230 2.36 -5.15 17.21
CA SER A 230 1.39 -4.17 17.66
C SER A 230 0.04 -4.53 17.06
N ASP A 231 -0.94 -4.82 17.90
CA ASP A 231 -2.32 -5.07 17.50
C ASP A 231 -3.24 -4.09 18.25
N GLY A 232 -3.91 -3.22 17.48
CA GLY A 232 -4.74 -2.16 18.04
C GLY A 232 -4.00 -1.20 18.98
N GLY A 233 -2.67 -1.03 18.81
CA GLY A 233 -1.83 -0.17 19.64
C GLY A 233 -1.24 -0.85 20.88
N VAL A 234 -1.59 -2.11 21.14
CA VAL A 234 -0.97 -2.91 22.22
C VAL A 234 0.27 -3.59 21.65
N VAL A 235 1.43 -3.18 22.15
CA VAL A 235 2.72 -3.73 21.73
C VAL A 235 3.12 -4.88 22.64
N GLN A 236 3.46 -6.01 22.06
CA GLN A 236 3.92 -7.20 22.78
C GLN A 236 5.14 -7.85 22.11
N THR A 237 6.01 -8.44 22.91
CA THR A 237 7.12 -9.26 22.42
C THR A 237 6.61 -10.65 22.10
N ILE A 238 6.69 -11.07 20.83
CA ILE A 238 6.35 -12.43 20.40
C ILE A 238 7.52 -13.38 20.63
N ALA A 239 8.74 -12.93 20.33
CA ALA A 239 9.95 -13.73 20.50
C ALA A 239 11.15 -12.81 20.76
N ARG A 240 12.09 -13.30 21.56
CA ARG A 240 13.37 -12.63 21.82
C ARG A 240 14.50 -13.65 21.91
N ARG A 241 15.65 -13.28 21.36
CA ARG A 241 16.88 -14.07 21.46
C ARG A 241 18.06 -13.16 21.78
N THR A 242 18.73 -13.41 22.89
CA THR A 242 19.98 -12.71 23.24
C THR A 242 21.09 -13.12 22.26
N LEU A 243 21.90 -12.18 21.85
CA LEU A 243 23.05 -12.38 20.98
C LEU A 243 24.31 -12.63 21.80
N SER A 244 25.15 -13.58 21.37
CA SER A 244 26.53 -13.72 21.88
C SER A 244 27.41 -12.57 21.38
N GLU A 245 28.53 -12.30 22.01
CA GLU A 245 29.49 -11.26 21.59
C GLU A 245 29.83 -11.37 20.09
N GLN A 246 30.18 -12.59 19.62
CA GLN A 246 30.48 -12.83 18.20
C GLN A 246 29.30 -12.57 17.26
N GLN A 247 28.07 -12.77 17.70
CA GLN A 247 26.87 -12.52 16.88
C GLN A 247 26.49 -11.03 16.82
N GLN A 248 27.00 -10.20 17.72
CA GLN A 248 26.70 -8.77 17.72
C GLN A 248 27.41 -8.00 16.59
N GLU A 249 28.52 -8.56 16.05
CA GLU A 249 29.32 -7.93 14.99
C GLU A 249 28.74 -8.12 13.58
N PHE A 250 27.81 -9.06 13.36
CA PHE A 250 27.37 -9.52 12.03
C PHE A 250 25.88 -9.31 11.73
N PHE A 251 25.20 -8.38 12.39
CA PHE A 251 23.79 -8.08 12.11
C PHE A 251 23.57 -6.65 11.66
#